data_1706d8117e05d042dbabc29f15eef3b6
#
_entry.id   1706d8117e05d042dbabc29f15eef3b6
#
_cell.length_a   1.000
_cell.length_b   1.000
_cell.length_c   1.000
_cell.angle_alpha   90.00
_cell.angle_beta   90.00
_cell.angle_gamma   90.00
#
_symmetry.space_group_name_H-M   'P 1'
#
loop_
_entity.id
_entity.type
_entity.pdbx_description
1 polymer ?
#
loop_
_entity_poly.entity_id
_entity_poly.type
_entity_poly.pdbx_seq_one_letter_code
_entity_poly.pdbx_strand_id
1 'polypeptide(L)'
;DCYLRLGFQVTESEEGLRIGFKPGMVHAIVKEVRNERPLTRSDAELFYEKFSTLSKGHRNLYFRIVAHGGFLPEALDFELHGLTVSDESYIESLLSGRHVELYPHNEAAYRAIMRGFKQHRIGAVVQATGTGKSYLLARYIADHAKEKILVFAPNITILDEIRKAVGFSIPQVTYRTFQSLIRNREDNGLLRADHILIDEFHHFGAEIWGSALQDVIENNPCAYVLGTSATPIRPEGMIDTVDLYFEGNLFYELTLPQAWYYNILPVPVLVQSA
;
A
#
# COMPACT_ATOMS: atom_id res chain seq x y z
N ASP A 1 -12.02 26.04 -6.89
CA ASP A 1 -11.62 24.75 -7.42
C ASP A 1 -10.63 24.07 -6.50
N CYS A 2 -11.01 22.94 -5.92
CA CYS A 2 -10.23 22.18 -4.94
C CYS A 2 -8.88 21.73 -5.53
N TYR A 3 -8.87 21.22 -6.76
CA TYR A 3 -7.66 20.74 -7.43
C TYR A 3 -6.64 21.82 -7.71
N LEU A 4 -7.07 23.03 -8.13
CA LEU A 4 -6.17 24.16 -8.33
C LEU A 4 -5.50 24.57 -7.01
N ARG A 5 -6.26 24.62 -5.90
CA ARG A 5 -5.72 24.92 -4.57
C ARG A 5 -4.69 23.91 -4.10
N LEU A 6 -4.83 22.64 -4.54
CA LEU A 6 -3.92 21.54 -4.24
C LEU A 6 -2.72 21.48 -5.20
N GLY A 7 -2.59 22.44 -6.12
CA GLY A 7 -1.47 22.55 -7.07
C GLY A 7 -1.58 21.63 -8.29
N PHE A 8 -2.80 21.18 -8.64
CA PHE A 8 -3.04 20.51 -9.90
C PHE A 8 -3.14 21.52 -11.03
N GLN A 9 -2.61 21.16 -12.17
CA GLN A 9 -2.92 21.82 -13.44
C GLN A 9 -4.23 21.24 -13.95
N VAL A 10 -5.29 22.04 -14.04
CA VAL A 10 -6.62 21.55 -14.42
C VAL A 10 -6.92 22.00 -15.86
N THR A 11 -7.28 21.04 -16.70
CA THR A 11 -7.81 21.27 -18.05
C THR A 11 -9.25 20.80 -18.11
N GLU A 12 -10.12 21.57 -18.75
CA GLU A 12 -11.47 21.14 -19.07
C GLU A 12 -11.46 20.49 -20.48
N SER A 13 -12.02 19.27 -20.57
CA SER A 13 -12.22 18.65 -21.88
C SER A 13 -13.49 19.18 -22.53
N GLU A 14 -13.62 19.02 -23.87
CA GLU A 14 -14.81 19.38 -24.63
C GLU A 14 -16.11 18.72 -24.11
N GLU A 15 -16.00 17.68 -23.30
CA GLU A 15 -17.13 16.97 -22.68
C GLU A 15 -17.45 17.48 -21.26
N GLY A 16 -16.88 18.61 -20.83
CA GLY A 16 -17.09 19.16 -19.50
C GLY A 16 -16.39 18.39 -18.36
N LEU A 17 -15.44 17.51 -18.71
CA LEU A 17 -14.73 16.67 -17.75
C LEU A 17 -13.46 17.38 -17.29
N ARG A 18 -13.32 17.57 -16.00
CA ARG A 18 -12.10 18.12 -15.40
C ARG A 18 -11.03 17.06 -15.30
N ILE A 19 -9.88 17.33 -15.89
CA ILE A 19 -8.69 16.49 -15.81
C ILE A 19 -7.64 17.29 -15.04
N GLY A 20 -7.22 16.76 -13.89
CA GLY A 20 -6.17 17.36 -13.08
C GLY A 20 -4.84 16.60 -13.27
N PHE A 21 -3.77 17.36 -13.45
CA PHE A 21 -2.41 16.86 -13.48
C PHE A 21 -1.59 17.55 -12.39
N LYS A 22 -0.82 16.81 -11.62
CA LYS A 22 0.09 17.36 -10.61
C LYS A 22 1.50 16.81 -10.80
N PRO A 23 2.47 17.64 -11.26
CA PRO A 23 3.86 17.22 -11.37
C PRO A 23 4.43 16.81 -10.01
N GLY A 24 5.26 15.77 -10.00
CA GLY A 24 5.92 15.26 -8.79
C GLY A 24 5.06 14.33 -7.92
N MET A 25 3.79 14.16 -8.24
CA MET A 25 2.99 13.05 -7.69
C MET A 25 3.24 11.77 -8.49
N VAL A 26 3.02 10.65 -7.82
CA VAL A 26 3.05 9.33 -8.46
C VAL A 26 1.97 9.23 -9.55
N HIS A 27 0.87 9.97 -9.42
CA HIS A 27 -0.20 10.06 -10.41
C HIS A 27 -0.17 11.39 -11.09
N ALA A 28 -0.31 11.34 -12.37
CA ALA A 28 -0.30 12.54 -13.16
C ALA A 28 -1.70 13.07 -13.48
N ILE A 29 -2.70 12.20 -13.60
CA ILE A 29 -4.01 12.60 -14.11
C ILE A 29 -5.11 12.12 -13.16
N VAL A 30 -5.95 13.04 -12.72
CA VAL A 30 -7.15 12.78 -11.94
C VAL A 30 -8.36 13.26 -12.73
N LYS A 31 -9.36 12.41 -12.87
CA LYS A 31 -10.65 12.72 -13.47
C LYS A 31 -11.74 12.59 -12.43
N GLU A 32 -12.47 13.67 -12.20
CA GLU A 32 -13.68 13.67 -11.39
C GLU A 32 -14.89 13.33 -12.25
N VAL A 33 -15.69 12.36 -11.81
CA VAL A 33 -16.93 11.92 -12.47
C VAL A 33 -18.07 12.03 -11.47
N ARG A 34 -19.04 12.91 -11.76
CA ARG A 34 -20.27 13.05 -10.98
C ARG A 34 -21.32 12.13 -11.54
N ASN A 35 -21.30 10.88 -11.09
CA ASN A 35 -22.21 9.83 -11.50
C ASN A 35 -23.28 9.59 -10.43
N GLU A 36 -24.49 9.29 -10.84
CA GLU A 36 -25.59 8.94 -9.92
C GLU A 36 -25.60 7.44 -9.59
N ARG A 37 -25.03 6.61 -10.47
CA ARG A 37 -24.88 5.16 -10.28
C ARG A 37 -23.42 4.77 -10.15
N PRO A 38 -23.10 3.65 -9.45
CA PRO A 38 -21.73 3.16 -9.41
C PRO A 38 -21.16 2.89 -10.81
N LEU A 39 -19.87 3.18 -11.00
CA LEU A 39 -19.14 2.84 -12.20
C LEU A 39 -19.04 1.32 -12.38
N THR A 40 -19.32 0.85 -13.56
CA THR A 40 -19.19 -0.56 -13.96
C THR A 40 -17.83 -0.82 -14.60
N ARG A 41 -17.52 -2.10 -14.85
CA ARG A 41 -16.34 -2.50 -15.63
C ARG A 41 -16.32 -1.81 -17.01
N SER A 42 -17.43 -1.77 -17.71
CA SER A 42 -17.52 -1.13 -19.04
C SER A 42 -17.24 0.37 -18.98
N ASP A 43 -17.67 1.05 -17.92
CA ASP A 43 -17.33 2.46 -17.72
C ASP A 43 -15.81 2.63 -17.50
N ALA A 44 -15.17 1.77 -16.70
CA ALA A 44 -13.73 1.80 -16.46
C ALA A 44 -12.93 1.49 -17.74
N GLU A 45 -13.39 0.54 -18.55
CA GLU A 45 -12.78 0.17 -19.83
C GLU A 45 -12.79 1.36 -20.81
N LEU A 46 -13.93 2.04 -20.94
CA LEU A 46 -14.04 3.24 -21.76
C LEU A 46 -13.08 4.35 -21.34
N PHE A 47 -12.94 4.56 -20.03
CA PHE A 47 -11.98 5.52 -19.50
C PHE A 47 -10.53 5.08 -19.73
N TYR A 48 -10.22 3.80 -19.57
CA TYR A 48 -8.90 3.25 -19.84
C TYR A 48 -8.48 3.44 -21.29
N GLU A 49 -9.33 3.11 -22.25
CA GLU A 49 -9.07 3.30 -23.67
C GLU A 49 -8.79 4.78 -24.02
N LYS A 50 -9.63 5.67 -23.50
CA LYS A 50 -9.48 7.12 -23.71
C LYS A 50 -8.16 7.65 -23.18
N PHE A 51 -7.69 7.17 -22.02
CA PHE A 51 -6.47 7.66 -21.36
C PHE A 51 -5.21 6.88 -21.71
N SER A 52 -5.33 5.65 -22.19
CA SER A 52 -4.17 4.84 -22.59
C SER A 52 -3.34 5.50 -23.68
N THR A 53 -3.98 6.30 -24.53
CA THR A 53 -3.29 7.09 -25.57
C THR A 53 -2.45 8.22 -25.00
N LEU A 54 -2.82 8.80 -23.85
CA LEU A 54 -2.09 9.89 -23.20
C LEU A 54 -0.86 9.40 -22.44
N SER A 55 -0.85 8.13 -22.02
CA SER A 55 0.27 7.53 -21.29
C SER A 55 1.40 7.02 -22.19
N LYS A 56 1.24 7.02 -23.51
CA LYS A 56 2.27 6.57 -24.46
C LYS A 56 3.56 7.39 -24.27
N GLY A 57 4.62 6.72 -23.84
CA GLY A 57 5.93 7.33 -23.61
C GLY A 57 6.21 7.76 -22.16
N HIS A 58 5.25 7.66 -21.26
CA HIS A 58 5.41 8.03 -19.85
C HIS A 58 5.32 6.79 -18.95
N ARG A 59 6.44 6.25 -18.47
CA ARG A 59 6.50 4.99 -17.71
C ARG A 59 5.82 5.03 -16.33
N ASN A 60 5.64 6.22 -15.73
CA ASN A 60 5.10 6.37 -14.39
C ASN A 60 3.78 7.14 -14.36
N LEU A 61 3.12 7.23 -15.51
CA LEU A 61 1.84 7.89 -15.62
C LEU A 61 0.72 6.87 -15.44
N TYR A 62 -0.17 7.11 -14.51
CA TYR A 62 -1.41 6.37 -14.41
C TYR A 62 -2.59 7.32 -14.12
N PHE A 63 -3.79 6.78 -14.20
CA PHE A 63 -5.00 7.56 -14.14
C PHE A 63 -5.79 7.21 -12.89
N ARG A 64 -6.31 8.25 -12.24
CA ARG A 64 -7.25 8.11 -11.15
C ARG A 64 -8.60 8.69 -11.55
N ILE A 65 -9.65 7.90 -11.39
CA ILE A 65 -11.03 8.35 -11.53
C ILE A 65 -11.60 8.52 -10.13
N VAL A 66 -12.10 9.73 -9.81
CA VAL A 66 -12.87 9.96 -8.59
C VAL A 66 -14.34 9.93 -8.93
N ALA A 67 -15.04 8.90 -8.49
CA ALA A 67 -16.43 8.65 -8.80
C ALA A 67 -17.33 8.96 -7.60
N HIS A 68 -18.17 10.00 -7.70
CA HIS A 68 -19.08 10.42 -6.62
C HIS A 68 -20.18 9.38 -6.34
N GLY A 69 -20.67 8.68 -7.34
CA GLY A 69 -21.62 7.58 -7.19
C GLY A 69 -20.99 6.24 -6.84
N GLY A 70 -19.67 6.23 -6.55
CA GLY A 70 -18.92 5.01 -6.24
C GLY A 70 -18.65 4.15 -7.48
N PHE A 71 -18.29 2.90 -7.26
CA PHE A 71 -17.91 1.92 -8.30
C PHE A 71 -18.27 0.51 -7.86
N LEU A 72 -18.48 -0.37 -8.84
CA LEU A 72 -18.64 -1.80 -8.60
C LEU A 72 -17.27 -2.49 -8.55
N PRO A 73 -17.10 -3.61 -7.81
CA PRO A 73 -15.81 -4.29 -7.67
C PRO A 73 -15.12 -4.64 -8.98
N GLU A 74 -15.88 -4.98 -10.01
CA GLU A 74 -15.36 -5.31 -11.34
C GLU A 74 -14.73 -4.12 -12.09
N ALA A 75 -15.04 -2.88 -11.70
CA ALA A 75 -14.39 -1.69 -12.24
C ALA A 75 -12.92 -1.58 -11.81
N LEU A 76 -12.51 -2.33 -10.80
CA LEU A 76 -11.15 -2.35 -10.27
C LEU A 76 -10.19 -3.26 -11.05
N ASP A 77 -10.68 -4.06 -11.99
CA ASP A 77 -9.86 -4.99 -12.79
C ASP A 77 -8.73 -4.28 -13.56
N PHE A 78 -8.87 -2.97 -13.82
CA PHE A 78 -7.87 -2.18 -14.54
C PHE A 78 -6.77 -1.59 -13.67
N GLU A 79 -6.76 -1.81 -12.35
CA GLU A 79 -5.76 -1.19 -11.46
C GLU A 79 -4.32 -1.61 -11.78
N LEU A 80 -4.09 -2.88 -12.06
CA LEU A 80 -2.77 -3.37 -12.47
C LEU A 80 -2.32 -2.83 -13.82
N HIS A 81 -3.22 -2.29 -14.61
CA HIS A 81 -2.95 -1.63 -15.88
C HIS A 81 -2.81 -0.09 -15.75
N GLY A 82 -2.82 0.43 -14.54
CA GLY A 82 -2.59 1.85 -14.29
C GLY A 82 -3.84 2.73 -14.22
N LEU A 83 -5.04 2.14 -14.17
CA LEU A 83 -6.29 2.86 -13.94
C LEU A 83 -6.83 2.57 -12.54
N THR A 84 -6.93 3.59 -11.71
CA THR A 84 -7.45 3.48 -10.35
C THR A 84 -8.79 4.21 -10.21
N VAL A 85 -9.74 3.59 -9.52
CA VAL A 85 -11.03 4.20 -9.17
C VAL A 85 -11.07 4.49 -7.68
N SER A 86 -11.46 5.71 -7.33
CA SER A 86 -11.61 6.19 -5.94
C SER A 86 -12.96 6.87 -5.75
N ASP A 87 -13.40 6.94 -4.51
CA ASP A 87 -14.57 7.73 -4.12
C ASP A 87 -14.17 9.14 -3.64
N GLU A 88 -15.13 9.87 -3.08
CA GLU A 88 -14.90 11.24 -2.57
C GLU A 88 -13.89 11.32 -1.43
N SER A 89 -13.67 10.23 -0.68
CA SER A 89 -12.72 10.19 0.44
C SER A 89 -11.28 10.50 0.00
N TYR A 90 -10.95 10.24 -1.26
CA TYR A 90 -9.68 10.64 -1.86
C TYR A 90 -9.49 12.15 -1.80
N ILE A 91 -10.50 12.93 -2.15
CA ILE A 91 -10.43 14.40 -2.11
C ILE A 91 -10.33 14.91 -0.68
N GLU A 92 -11.09 14.33 0.24
CA GLU A 92 -11.03 14.67 1.66
C GLU A 92 -9.64 14.41 2.24
N SER A 93 -9.01 13.29 1.90
CA SER A 93 -7.66 12.97 2.34
C SER A 93 -6.61 13.96 1.81
N LEU A 94 -6.72 14.37 0.54
CA LEU A 94 -5.86 15.40 -0.04
C LEU A 94 -6.01 16.74 0.71
N LEU A 95 -7.24 17.16 1.02
CA LEU A 95 -7.54 18.41 1.72
C LEU A 95 -7.04 18.41 3.16
N SER A 96 -7.03 17.26 3.82
CA SER A 96 -6.53 17.09 5.19
C SER A 96 -5.00 17.25 5.31
N GLY A 97 -4.27 17.20 4.19
CA GLY A 97 -2.81 17.19 4.15
C GLY A 97 -2.16 15.90 4.70
N ARG A 98 -2.95 14.85 4.93
CA ARG A 98 -2.51 13.54 5.44
C ARG A 98 -2.58 12.44 4.38
N HIS A 99 -2.69 12.82 3.14
CA HIS A 99 -2.79 11.88 2.04
C HIS A 99 -1.45 11.23 1.73
N VAL A 100 -1.44 9.91 1.66
CA VAL A 100 -0.34 9.11 1.11
C VAL A 100 -0.82 8.51 -0.22
N GLU A 101 -0.21 8.94 -1.30
CA GLU A 101 -0.58 8.48 -2.63
C GLU A 101 -0.01 7.10 -2.91
N LEU A 102 -0.82 6.20 -3.46
CA LEU A 102 -0.43 4.84 -3.81
C LEU A 102 -0.39 4.63 -5.33
N TYR A 103 0.52 3.77 -5.78
CA TYR A 103 0.44 3.20 -7.12
C TYR A 103 -0.80 2.29 -7.25
N PRO A 104 -1.36 2.09 -8.44
CA PRO A 104 -2.55 1.27 -8.63
C PRO A 104 -2.45 -0.13 -8.03
N HIS A 105 -1.33 -0.82 -8.20
CA HIS A 105 -1.11 -2.14 -7.60
C HIS A 105 -1.07 -2.11 -6.07
N ASN A 106 -0.61 -1.02 -5.47
CA ASN A 106 -0.64 -0.84 -4.02
C ASN A 106 -2.04 -0.44 -3.51
N GLU A 107 -2.85 0.24 -4.31
CA GLU A 107 -4.28 0.44 -4.02
C GLU A 107 -5.02 -0.91 -3.98
N ALA A 108 -4.74 -1.79 -4.94
CA ALA A 108 -5.28 -3.15 -4.95
C ALA A 108 -4.88 -3.94 -3.69
N ALA A 109 -3.59 -3.86 -3.30
CA ALA A 109 -3.07 -4.45 -2.08
C ALA A 109 -3.76 -3.87 -0.83
N TYR A 110 -3.89 -2.55 -0.75
CA TYR A 110 -4.54 -1.87 0.36
C TYR A 110 -5.99 -2.30 0.53
N ARG A 111 -6.77 -2.37 -0.57
CA ARG A 111 -8.13 -2.89 -0.53
C ARG A 111 -8.21 -4.35 -0.10
N ALA A 112 -7.23 -5.16 -0.51
CA ALA A 112 -7.15 -6.55 -0.08
C ALA A 112 -6.89 -6.66 1.44
N ILE A 113 -6.01 -5.82 2.00
CA ILE A 113 -5.79 -5.71 3.45
C ILE A 113 -7.09 -5.37 4.17
N MET A 114 -7.78 -4.31 3.72
CA MET A 114 -9.03 -3.87 4.36
C MET A 114 -10.15 -4.91 4.28
N ARG A 115 -10.20 -5.71 3.21
CA ARG A 115 -11.12 -6.86 3.11
C ARG A 115 -10.71 -8.00 4.02
N GLY A 116 -9.42 -8.32 4.06
CA GLY A 116 -8.86 -9.40 4.89
C GLY A 116 -9.12 -9.14 6.38
N PHE A 117 -8.92 -7.92 6.84
CA PHE A 117 -9.17 -7.53 8.23
C PHE A 117 -10.66 -7.52 8.66
N LYS A 118 -11.59 -7.61 7.72
CA LYS A 118 -13.01 -7.87 8.07
C LYS A 118 -13.25 -9.31 8.54
N GLN A 119 -12.36 -10.24 8.18
CA GLN A 119 -12.52 -11.67 8.47
C GLN A 119 -11.46 -12.18 9.46
N HIS A 120 -10.25 -11.63 9.40
CA HIS A 120 -9.09 -12.08 10.17
C HIS A 120 -8.43 -10.89 10.87
N ARG A 121 -7.82 -11.09 12.03
CA ARG A 121 -7.05 -10.05 12.72
C ARG A 121 -5.58 -10.04 12.33
N ILE A 122 -5.11 -11.14 11.77
CA ILE A 122 -3.71 -11.36 11.42
C ILE A 122 -3.65 -11.72 9.94
N GLY A 123 -2.75 -11.10 9.19
CA GLY A 123 -2.55 -11.44 7.79
C GLY A 123 -1.32 -10.79 7.19
N ALA A 124 -0.95 -11.27 6.01
CA ALA A 124 0.27 -10.89 5.32
C ALA A 124 0.01 -10.39 3.89
N VAL A 125 0.93 -9.56 3.43
CA VAL A 125 1.06 -9.11 2.04
C VAL A 125 2.44 -9.47 1.53
N VAL A 126 2.50 -10.16 0.41
CA VAL A 126 3.74 -10.52 -0.27
C VAL A 126 3.82 -9.73 -1.57
N GLN A 127 4.85 -8.88 -1.68
CA GLN A 127 5.08 -8.07 -2.88
C GLN A 127 6.56 -8.03 -3.21
N ALA A 128 6.91 -8.17 -4.50
CA ALA A 128 8.28 -8.08 -4.97
C ALA A 128 8.99 -6.81 -4.48
N THR A 129 10.30 -6.89 -4.28
CA THR A 129 11.13 -5.73 -3.90
C THR A 129 10.99 -4.62 -4.94
N GLY A 130 10.90 -3.37 -4.49
CA GLY A 130 10.79 -2.20 -5.37
C GLY A 130 9.35 -1.84 -5.80
N THR A 131 8.33 -2.60 -5.37
CA THR A 131 6.92 -2.31 -5.69
C THR A 131 6.26 -1.29 -4.76
N GLY A 132 6.98 -0.75 -3.78
CA GLY A 132 6.48 0.33 -2.92
C GLY A 132 5.77 -0.14 -1.65
N LYS A 133 6.17 -1.26 -1.03
CA LYS A 133 5.66 -1.74 0.26
C LYS A 133 5.66 -0.66 1.36
N SER A 134 6.71 0.15 1.42
CA SER A 134 6.83 1.24 2.42
C SER A 134 5.70 2.28 2.28
N TYR A 135 5.26 2.57 1.05
CA TYR A 135 4.11 3.45 0.80
C TYR A 135 2.78 2.79 1.19
N LEU A 136 2.65 1.48 0.99
CA LEU A 136 1.48 0.72 1.44
C LEU A 136 1.33 0.81 2.96
N LEU A 137 2.41 0.57 3.71
CA LEU A 137 2.44 0.72 5.17
C LEU A 137 2.19 2.17 5.59
N ALA A 138 2.78 3.14 4.89
CA ALA A 138 2.58 4.56 5.16
C ALA A 138 1.12 4.99 5.00
N ARG A 139 0.43 4.51 3.96
CA ARG A 139 -1.00 4.74 3.76
C ARG A 139 -1.83 4.13 4.89
N TYR A 140 -1.54 2.89 5.27
CA TYR A 140 -2.20 2.24 6.40
C TYR A 140 -2.05 3.05 7.69
N ILE A 141 -0.83 3.51 7.99
CA ILE A 141 -0.52 4.35 9.14
C ILE A 141 -1.29 5.67 9.09
N ALA A 142 -1.34 6.33 7.93
CA ALA A 142 -2.03 7.61 7.75
C ALA A 142 -3.55 7.49 8.00
N ASP A 143 -4.17 6.43 7.50
CA ASP A 143 -5.60 6.21 7.65
C ASP A 143 -5.99 5.80 9.08
N HIS A 144 -5.07 5.22 9.86
CA HIS A 144 -5.26 4.82 11.26
C HIS A 144 -4.55 5.75 12.26
N ALA A 145 -4.29 7.01 11.87
CA ALA A 145 -3.48 7.97 12.64
C ALA A 145 -4.02 8.30 14.05
N LYS A 146 -5.26 7.95 14.36
CA LYS A 146 -5.89 8.15 15.69
C LYS A 146 -5.66 6.96 16.64
N GLU A 147 -5.20 5.85 16.12
CA GLU A 147 -5.05 4.56 16.80
C GLU A 147 -3.57 4.33 17.17
N LYS A 148 -3.31 3.48 18.14
CA LYS A 148 -1.96 3.14 18.55
C LYS A 148 -1.37 2.13 17.59
N ILE A 149 -0.27 2.49 16.94
CA ILE A 149 0.39 1.65 15.93
C ILE A 149 1.81 1.35 16.35
N LEU A 150 2.17 0.08 16.37
CA LEU A 150 3.55 -0.38 16.48
C LEU A 150 4.06 -0.79 15.10
N VAL A 151 5.21 -0.26 14.70
CA VAL A 151 5.85 -0.59 13.43
C VAL A 151 7.20 -1.23 13.70
N PHE A 152 7.38 -2.45 13.22
CA PHE A 152 8.60 -3.23 13.36
C PHE A 152 9.26 -3.46 12.00
N ALA A 153 10.59 -3.30 11.96
CA ALA A 153 11.40 -3.58 10.77
C ALA A 153 12.81 -4.06 11.18
N PRO A 154 13.56 -4.69 10.26
CA PRO A 154 14.91 -5.20 10.55
C PRO A 154 15.89 -4.13 11.00
N ASN A 155 15.81 -2.93 10.43
CA ASN A 155 16.76 -1.85 10.69
C ASN A 155 16.13 -0.46 10.65
N ILE A 156 16.89 0.54 11.08
CA ILE A 156 16.43 1.93 11.17
C ILE A 156 16.21 2.56 9.80
N THR A 157 16.94 2.14 8.77
CA THR A 157 16.81 2.70 7.41
C THR A 157 15.44 2.43 6.85
N ILE A 158 14.92 1.20 7.00
CA ILE A 158 13.57 0.84 6.56
C ILE A 158 12.51 1.61 7.34
N LEU A 159 12.68 1.76 8.66
CA LEU A 159 11.77 2.58 9.48
C LEU A 159 11.76 4.03 9.02
N ASP A 160 12.91 4.59 8.66
CA ASP A 160 13.02 5.96 8.17
C ASP A 160 12.40 6.14 6.77
N GLU A 161 12.47 5.11 5.92
CA GLU A 161 11.76 5.08 4.63
C GLU A 161 10.24 5.12 4.84
N ILE A 162 9.72 4.32 5.77
CA ILE A 162 8.28 4.33 6.11
C ILE A 162 7.89 5.71 6.67
N ARG A 163 8.67 6.28 7.61
CA ARG A 163 8.41 7.63 8.15
C ARG A 163 8.39 8.71 7.07
N LYS A 164 9.36 8.66 6.15
CA LYS A 164 9.42 9.59 5.01
C LYS A 164 8.22 9.43 4.08
N ALA A 165 7.79 8.20 3.85
CA ALA A 165 6.61 7.92 3.03
C ALA A 165 5.31 8.42 3.69
N VAL A 166 5.18 8.35 5.02
CA VAL A 166 4.09 8.98 5.79
C VAL A 166 4.11 10.50 5.61
N GLY A 167 5.29 11.12 5.67
CA GLY A 167 5.49 12.56 5.38
C GLY A 167 5.07 13.52 6.50
N PHE A 168 4.46 13.05 7.57
CA PHE A 168 4.06 13.85 8.73
C PHE A 168 4.18 13.05 10.04
N SER A 169 4.24 13.75 11.17
CA SER A 169 4.38 13.11 12.49
C SER A 169 3.02 12.67 13.02
N ILE A 170 2.98 11.43 13.53
CA ILE A 170 1.82 10.84 14.19
C ILE A 170 2.26 10.37 15.58
N PRO A 171 1.86 11.06 16.66
CA PRO A 171 2.29 10.74 18.02
C PRO A 171 1.93 9.32 18.49
N GLN A 172 0.88 8.73 17.91
CA GLN A 172 0.38 7.40 18.26
C GLN A 172 1.22 6.26 17.65
N VAL A 173 2.18 6.57 16.77
CA VAL A 173 3.00 5.57 16.08
C VAL A 173 4.34 5.39 16.78
N THR A 174 4.63 4.16 17.16
CA THR A 174 5.92 3.76 17.71
C THR A 174 6.69 2.89 16.72
N TYR A 175 7.88 3.31 16.37
CA TYR A 175 8.76 2.59 15.43
C TYR A 175 9.87 1.89 16.22
N ARG A 176 10.07 0.60 15.99
CA ARG A 176 11.06 -0.24 16.67
C ARG A 176 11.77 -1.16 15.68
N THR A 177 13.08 -1.32 15.82
CA THR A 177 13.80 -2.38 15.11
C THR A 177 13.64 -3.70 15.84
N PHE A 178 13.74 -4.84 15.12
CA PHE A 178 13.73 -6.17 15.74
C PHE A 178 14.83 -6.29 16.80
N GLN A 179 16.00 -5.70 16.57
CA GLN A 179 17.08 -5.71 17.56
C GLN A 179 16.70 -4.95 18.84
N SER A 180 15.91 -3.89 18.76
CA SER A 180 15.45 -3.15 19.93
C SER A 180 14.49 -3.94 20.81
N LEU A 181 13.69 -4.86 20.22
CA LEU A 181 12.81 -5.76 20.97
C LEU A 181 13.60 -6.72 21.89
N ILE A 182 14.74 -7.21 21.39
CA ILE A 182 15.60 -8.10 22.18
C ILE A 182 16.25 -7.37 23.34
N ARG A 183 16.77 -6.16 23.08
CA ARG A 183 17.47 -5.37 24.12
C ARG A 183 16.55 -4.91 25.23
N ASN A 184 15.28 -4.64 24.91
CA ASN A 184 14.30 -4.08 25.83
C ASN A 184 13.18 -5.10 26.15
N ARG A 185 13.54 -6.37 26.31
CA ARG A 185 12.56 -7.46 26.43
C ARG A 185 11.61 -7.27 27.63
N GLU A 186 12.08 -6.70 28.73
CA GLU A 186 11.27 -6.40 29.91
C GLU A 186 10.19 -5.34 29.62
N ASP A 187 10.48 -4.38 28.73
CA ASP A 187 9.54 -3.31 28.36
C ASP A 187 8.51 -3.76 27.30
N ASN A 188 8.75 -4.87 26.59
CA ASN A 188 7.86 -5.33 25.53
C ASN A 188 6.46 -5.67 26.04
N GLY A 189 6.38 -6.17 27.28
CA GLY A 189 5.09 -6.43 27.95
C GLY A 189 4.26 -5.18 28.23
N LEU A 190 4.84 -3.98 28.14
CA LEU A 190 4.15 -2.70 28.32
C LEU A 190 3.66 -2.08 27.01
N LEU A 191 4.12 -2.60 25.86
CA LEU A 191 3.70 -2.11 24.54
C LEU A 191 2.22 -2.42 24.33
N ARG A 192 1.44 -1.39 24.03
CA ARG A 192 0.00 -1.51 23.71
C ARG A 192 -0.26 -0.89 22.36
N ALA A 193 -1.00 -1.64 21.52
CA ALA A 193 -1.34 -1.23 20.17
C ALA A 193 -2.72 -1.74 19.74
N ASP A 194 -3.34 -0.96 18.88
CA ASP A 194 -4.51 -1.36 18.11
C ASP A 194 -4.08 -2.02 16.79
N HIS A 195 -2.88 -1.65 16.29
CA HIS A 195 -2.29 -2.20 15.06
C HIS A 195 -0.81 -2.51 15.25
N ILE A 196 -0.37 -3.64 14.73
CA ILE A 196 1.02 -4.09 14.70
C ILE A 196 1.42 -4.32 13.24
N LEU A 197 2.37 -3.54 12.74
CA LEU A 197 2.89 -3.63 11.38
C LEU A 197 4.30 -4.21 11.42
N ILE A 198 4.56 -5.23 10.60
CA ILE A 198 5.82 -5.96 10.58
C ILE A 198 6.35 -5.96 9.14
N ASP A 199 7.36 -5.14 8.87
CA ASP A 199 8.00 -5.14 7.56
C ASP A 199 9.13 -6.16 7.50
N GLU A 200 9.28 -6.81 6.33
CA GLU A 200 10.23 -7.88 6.07
C GLU A 200 10.09 -9.05 7.06
N PHE A 201 8.85 -9.51 7.22
CA PHE A 201 8.49 -10.55 8.20
C PHE A 201 9.21 -11.90 7.98
N HIS A 202 9.83 -12.14 6.82
CA HIS A 202 10.64 -13.33 6.61
C HIS A 202 11.82 -13.44 7.60
N HIS A 203 12.23 -12.32 8.19
CA HIS A 203 13.18 -12.31 9.31
C HIS A 203 12.58 -12.79 10.64
N PHE A 204 11.26 -12.92 10.74
CA PHE A 204 10.54 -13.31 11.96
C PHE A 204 10.96 -14.68 12.51
N GLY A 205 11.40 -15.58 11.66
CA GLY A 205 11.77 -16.94 12.04
C GLY A 205 13.17 -17.13 12.61
N ALA A 206 13.96 -16.08 12.88
CA ALA A 206 15.15 -16.22 13.71
C ALA A 206 14.69 -16.43 15.16
N GLU A 207 15.09 -17.54 15.79
CA GLU A 207 14.58 -18.01 17.09
C GLU A 207 14.47 -16.93 18.18
N ILE A 208 15.38 -15.96 18.17
CA ILE A 208 15.46 -14.92 19.20
C ILE A 208 14.47 -13.77 18.92
N TRP A 209 14.25 -13.39 17.64
CA TRP A 209 13.42 -12.24 17.29
C TRP A 209 11.95 -12.62 17.20
N GLY A 210 11.70 -13.84 16.72
CA GLY A 210 10.36 -14.41 16.64
C GLY A 210 9.67 -14.44 18.00
N SER A 211 10.36 -14.95 19.03
CA SER A 211 9.78 -15.03 20.38
C SER A 211 9.46 -13.64 20.96
N ALA A 212 10.34 -12.65 20.80
CA ALA A 212 10.11 -11.32 21.36
C ALA A 212 8.93 -10.59 20.67
N LEU A 213 8.74 -10.81 19.37
CA LEU A 213 7.62 -10.24 18.61
C LEU A 213 6.33 -11.00 18.91
N GLN A 214 6.39 -12.32 19.09
CA GLN A 214 5.28 -13.14 19.54
C GLN A 214 4.77 -12.65 20.91
N ASP A 215 5.65 -12.39 21.86
CA ASP A 215 5.30 -11.82 23.19
C ASP A 215 4.52 -10.50 23.02
N VAL A 216 4.91 -9.63 22.08
CA VAL A 216 4.18 -8.37 21.82
C VAL A 216 2.78 -8.65 21.23
N ILE A 217 2.66 -9.58 20.28
CA ILE A 217 1.38 -9.93 19.68
C ILE A 217 0.45 -10.53 20.73
N GLU A 218 0.93 -11.47 21.55
CA GLU A 218 0.14 -12.11 22.61
C GLU A 218 -0.33 -11.12 23.68
N ASN A 219 0.48 -10.09 24.00
CA ASN A 219 0.10 -9.00 24.90
C ASN A 219 -0.91 -8.00 24.29
N ASN A 220 -1.21 -8.13 22.99
CA ASN A 220 -2.16 -7.30 22.27
C ASN A 220 -3.18 -8.16 21.48
N PRO A 221 -3.99 -9.01 22.13
CA PRO A 221 -4.81 -10.03 21.47
C PRO A 221 -5.94 -9.45 20.60
N CYS A 222 -6.24 -8.16 20.77
CA CYS A 222 -7.26 -7.45 19.99
C CYS A 222 -6.64 -6.66 18.82
N ALA A 223 -5.31 -6.58 18.71
CA ALA A 223 -4.64 -5.81 17.67
C ALA A 223 -4.80 -6.48 16.29
N TYR A 224 -4.86 -5.64 15.26
CA TYR A 224 -4.70 -6.08 13.89
C TYR A 224 -3.21 -6.21 13.56
N VAL A 225 -2.79 -7.36 13.04
CA VAL A 225 -1.39 -7.64 12.72
C VAL A 225 -1.22 -7.78 11.22
N LEU A 226 -0.42 -6.90 10.62
CA LEU A 226 -0.10 -6.90 9.20
C LEU A 226 1.38 -7.16 8.99
N GLY A 227 1.71 -8.24 8.29
CA GLY A 227 3.06 -8.50 7.80
C GLY A 227 3.24 -8.08 6.35
N THR A 228 4.40 -7.52 5.99
CA THR A 228 4.80 -7.29 4.61
C THR A 228 6.15 -7.93 4.34
N SER A 229 6.32 -8.58 3.18
CA SER A 229 7.60 -9.18 2.76
C SER A 229 7.68 -9.27 1.23
N ALA A 230 8.89 -9.38 0.71
CA ALA A 230 9.12 -9.71 -0.69
C ALA A 230 9.18 -11.22 -0.92
N THR A 231 9.55 -11.98 0.09
CA THR A 231 9.75 -13.44 0.02
C THR A 231 9.11 -14.10 1.25
N PRO A 232 8.04 -14.87 1.08
CA PRO A 232 7.38 -15.55 2.21
C PRO A 232 8.13 -16.80 2.64
N ILE A 233 8.93 -17.40 1.76
CA ILE A 233 9.61 -18.68 1.99
C ILE A 233 11.03 -18.40 2.49
N ARG A 234 11.39 -19.01 3.61
CA ARG A 234 12.76 -19.00 4.13
C ARG A 234 13.55 -20.13 3.47
N PRO A 235 14.77 -19.84 2.96
CA PRO A 235 15.64 -20.87 2.38
C PRO A 235 16.01 -21.99 3.37
N GLU A 236 16.20 -21.62 4.64
CA GLU A 236 16.48 -22.58 5.71
C GLU A 236 15.23 -23.38 6.04
N GLY A 237 15.14 -24.60 5.50
CA GLY A 237 14.06 -25.54 5.76
C GLY A 237 12.81 -25.37 4.91
N MET A 238 12.80 -24.49 3.91
CA MET A 238 11.64 -24.23 3.03
C MET A 238 10.36 -23.90 3.82
N ILE A 239 10.50 -23.12 4.91
CA ILE A 239 9.40 -22.78 5.79
C ILE A 239 8.60 -21.62 5.18
N ASP A 240 7.29 -21.83 4.98
CA ASP A 240 6.37 -20.75 4.66
C ASP A 240 6.07 -19.92 5.93
N THR A 241 6.53 -18.68 5.92
CA THR A 241 6.37 -17.79 7.07
C THR A 241 4.95 -17.20 7.17
N VAL A 242 4.17 -17.22 6.08
CA VAL A 242 2.75 -16.83 6.11
C VAL A 242 1.94 -17.89 6.86
N ASP A 243 2.15 -19.17 6.55
CA ASP A 243 1.47 -20.27 7.25
C ASP A 243 1.83 -20.28 8.74
N LEU A 244 3.12 -20.07 9.04
CA LEU A 244 3.61 -20.20 10.40
C LEU A 244 3.21 -19.03 11.33
N TYR A 245 3.25 -17.78 10.84
CA TYR A 245 3.09 -16.60 11.68
C TYR A 245 1.83 -15.77 11.41
N PHE A 246 1.17 -16.03 10.28
CA PHE A 246 -0.02 -15.29 9.86
C PHE A 246 -1.23 -16.22 9.63
N GLU A 247 -1.19 -17.44 10.21
CA GLU A 247 -2.28 -18.42 10.13
C GLU A 247 -2.69 -18.76 8.68
N GLY A 248 -1.76 -18.67 7.73
CA GLY A 248 -2.03 -18.85 6.30
C GLY A 248 -2.82 -17.69 5.65
N ASN A 249 -3.09 -16.61 6.37
CA ASN A 249 -3.88 -15.48 5.86
C ASN A 249 -3.03 -14.58 4.94
N LEU A 250 -2.92 -14.96 3.68
CA LEU A 250 -2.31 -14.15 2.64
C LEU A 250 -3.38 -13.23 2.02
N PHE A 251 -3.34 -11.93 2.36
CA PHE A 251 -4.32 -10.96 1.86
C PHE A 251 -4.07 -10.53 0.43
N TYR A 252 -2.80 -10.42 0.04
CA TYR A 252 -2.42 -10.01 -1.30
C TYR A 252 -1.04 -10.55 -1.68
N GLU A 253 -0.90 -10.92 -2.96
CA GLU A 253 0.37 -11.34 -3.54
C GLU A 253 0.62 -10.61 -4.86
N LEU A 254 1.84 -10.10 -5.03
CA LEU A 254 2.37 -9.57 -6.28
C LEU A 254 3.79 -10.10 -6.49
N THR A 255 3.89 -11.19 -7.23
CA THR A 255 5.18 -11.83 -7.52
C THR A 255 6.04 -11.01 -8.48
N LEU A 256 7.35 -11.25 -8.51
CA LEU A 256 8.25 -10.59 -9.43
C LEU A 256 7.87 -10.81 -10.92
N PRO A 257 7.51 -12.02 -11.37
CA PRO A 257 7.01 -12.22 -12.74
C PRO A 257 5.74 -11.42 -13.05
N GLN A 258 4.80 -11.32 -12.12
CA GLN A 258 3.61 -10.50 -12.29
C GLN A 258 3.97 -9.01 -12.37
N ALA A 259 4.90 -8.53 -11.52
CA ALA A 259 5.36 -7.16 -11.55
C ALA A 259 6.03 -6.78 -12.88
N TRP A 260 6.73 -7.73 -13.52
CA TRP A 260 7.26 -7.56 -14.87
C TRP A 260 6.15 -7.58 -15.93
N TYR A 261 5.23 -8.52 -15.84
CA TYR A 261 4.13 -8.67 -16.80
C TYR A 261 3.26 -7.40 -16.86
N TYR A 262 2.98 -6.80 -15.71
CA TYR A 262 2.19 -5.57 -15.60
C TYR A 262 3.02 -4.29 -15.76
N ASN A 263 4.31 -4.38 -16.13
CA ASN A 263 5.23 -3.25 -16.26
C ASN A 263 5.35 -2.37 -14.98
N ILE A 264 5.10 -2.96 -13.83
CA ILE A 264 5.29 -2.31 -12.52
C ILE A 264 6.79 -2.17 -12.23
N LEU A 265 7.56 -3.20 -12.56
CA LEU A 265 9.02 -3.21 -12.46
C LEU A 265 9.66 -3.40 -13.84
N PRO A 266 10.85 -2.80 -14.07
CA PRO A 266 11.58 -3.02 -15.31
C PRO A 266 12.07 -4.48 -15.39
N VAL A 267 11.95 -5.07 -16.58
CA VAL A 267 12.54 -6.39 -16.85
C VAL A 267 14.05 -6.25 -16.90
N PRO A 268 14.83 -7.06 -16.16
CA PRO A 268 16.28 -6.99 -16.19
C PRO A 268 16.83 -7.39 -17.57
N VAL A 269 17.76 -6.59 -18.09
CA VAL A 269 18.50 -6.91 -19.33
C VAL A 269 19.85 -7.46 -18.93
N LEU A 270 20.13 -8.71 -19.30
CA LEU A 270 21.45 -9.31 -19.17
C LEU A 270 22.38 -8.71 -20.23
N VAL A 271 23.37 -7.93 -19.82
CA VAL A 271 24.47 -7.50 -20.68
C VAL A 271 25.65 -8.42 -20.41
N GLN A 272 25.97 -9.30 -21.36
CA GLN A 272 27.24 -10.01 -21.33
C GLN A 272 28.34 -9.04 -21.80
N SER A 273 29.30 -8.72 -20.93
CA SER A 273 30.55 -8.12 -21.32
C SER A 273 31.39 -9.17 -22.06
N ALA A 274 31.77 -8.88 -23.31
CA ALA A 274 32.70 -9.68 -24.09
C ALA A 274 34.09 -9.64 -23.49
#